data_8f2e49cfa70e48aa4e666eeda1403650
#
_entry.id   8f2e49cfa70e48aa4e666eeda1403650
#
_cell.length_a   1.000
_cell.length_b   1.000
_cell.length_c   1.000
_cell.angle_alpha   90.00
_cell.angle_beta   90.00
_cell.angle_gamma   90.00
#
_symmetry.space_group_name_H-M   'P 1'
#
loop_
_entity.id
_entity.type
_entity.pdbx_description
1 polymer ?
#
loop_
_entity_poly.entity_id
_entity_poly.type
_entity_poly.pdbx_seq_one_letter_code
_entity_poly.pdbx_strand_id
1 'polypeptide(L)'
;MSSTTLLYIGGPTAVLDYAGKRFITDPTFDAPQSYEDPGETMLVKTAGPAIQRHDIGRIDVVLLSHHAHKDNLDYEGLELIATGIPTLSTREAASELFGGSVIGLDSWETHELGGITVTAVPALHGPPGSERLVGEVTGFVLEADGEPTVYVSGDNASIPLVEQIADRFPDVAIAILFAGAARVPGIDAALTLTSRDAARAATILTATAVVGLHTEDWAHFSESRA
;
A
#
# COMPACT_ATOMS: atom_id res chain seq x y z
N MET A 1 -18.19 -18.40 -7.92
CA MET A 1 -17.66 -17.09 -7.51
C MET A 1 -16.45 -17.38 -6.64
N SER A 2 -15.26 -16.91 -7.01
CA SER A 2 -14.11 -16.94 -6.11
C SER A 2 -14.43 -15.95 -4.98
N SER A 3 -14.13 -16.30 -3.73
CA SER A 3 -14.31 -15.38 -2.62
C SER A 3 -13.13 -14.40 -2.59
N THR A 4 -13.38 -13.11 -2.55
CA THR A 4 -12.33 -12.12 -2.24
C THR A 4 -11.89 -12.34 -0.81
N THR A 5 -10.60 -12.59 -0.58
CA THR A 5 -10.03 -12.83 0.76
C THR A 5 -8.78 -12.01 0.97
N LEU A 6 -8.55 -11.60 2.22
CA LEU A 6 -7.35 -10.87 2.61
C LEU A 6 -6.65 -11.60 3.76
N LEU A 7 -5.36 -11.88 3.58
CA LEU A 7 -4.49 -12.47 4.58
C LEU A 7 -3.46 -11.43 5.03
N TYR A 8 -3.56 -10.97 6.26
CA TYR A 8 -2.61 -10.03 6.84
C TYR A 8 -1.27 -10.71 7.15
N ILE A 9 -0.18 -10.10 6.71
CA ILE A 9 1.19 -10.59 6.89
C ILE A 9 1.93 -9.79 7.96
N GLY A 10 1.80 -8.44 7.94
CA GLY A 10 2.46 -7.53 8.87
C GLY A 10 2.66 -6.15 8.26
N GLY A 11 2.62 -5.09 9.08
CA GLY A 11 2.78 -3.71 8.61
C GLY A 11 1.83 -3.37 7.45
N PRO A 12 2.34 -2.95 6.28
CA PRO A 12 1.53 -2.68 5.09
C PRO A 12 1.25 -3.94 4.25
N THR A 13 1.88 -5.07 4.61
CA THR A 13 1.90 -6.27 3.78
C THR A 13 0.66 -7.13 4.04
N ALA A 14 -0.13 -7.35 3.01
CA ALA A 14 -1.24 -8.30 2.99
C ALA A 14 -1.32 -9.00 1.64
N VAL A 15 -1.79 -10.24 1.64
CA VAL A 15 -2.11 -10.98 0.41
C VAL A 15 -3.61 -10.88 0.18
N LEU A 16 -3.99 -10.40 -1.02
CA LEU A 16 -5.36 -10.27 -1.48
C LEU A 16 -5.62 -11.27 -2.60
N ASP A 17 -6.47 -12.24 -2.35
CA ASP A 17 -7.02 -13.11 -3.40
C ASP A 17 -8.24 -12.39 -4.01
N TYR A 18 -8.15 -12.02 -5.30
CA TYR A 18 -9.15 -11.24 -6.00
C TYR A 18 -9.29 -11.68 -7.44
N ALA A 19 -10.53 -11.99 -7.88
CA ALA A 19 -10.85 -12.39 -9.25
C ALA A 19 -9.93 -13.49 -9.84
N GLY A 20 -9.53 -14.46 -8.99
CA GLY A 20 -8.66 -15.60 -9.40
C GLY A 20 -7.17 -15.26 -9.50
N LYS A 21 -6.75 -14.06 -9.09
CA LYS A 21 -5.33 -13.67 -8.95
C LYS A 21 -4.99 -13.37 -7.51
N ARG A 22 -3.72 -13.53 -7.20
CA ARG A 22 -3.16 -13.29 -5.88
C ARG A 22 -2.25 -12.09 -5.90
N PHE A 23 -2.70 -11.00 -5.28
CA PHE A 23 -1.97 -9.75 -5.12
C PHE A 23 -1.26 -9.71 -3.77
N ILE A 24 -0.18 -8.96 -3.67
CA ILE A 24 0.44 -8.59 -2.41
C ILE A 24 0.65 -7.08 -2.36
N THR A 25 0.35 -6.46 -1.22
CA THR A 25 0.60 -5.03 -0.98
C THR A 25 1.95 -4.84 -0.32
N ASP A 26 2.69 -3.81 -0.71
CA ASP A 26 3.89 -3.27 -0.06
C ASP A 26 4.70 -4.31 0.72
N PRO A 27 5.49 -5.17 0.04
CA PRO A 27 6.08 -6.35 0.65
C PRO A 27 7.21 -6.02 1.61
N THR A 28 7.01 -6.37 2.90
CA THR A 28 8.00 -6.20 3.97
C THR A 28 8.14 -7.50 4.78
N PHE A 29 9.21 -8.25 4.57
CA PHE A 29 9.42 -9.58 5.15
C PHE A 29 10.64 -9.71 6.05
N ASP A 30 11.45 -8.65 6.21
CA ASP A 30 12.62 -8.68 7.08
C ASP A 30 12.26 -9.03 8.52
N ALA A 31 13.20 -9.63 9.23
CA ALA A 31 13.16 -9.74 10.68
C ALA A 31 13.26 -8.33 11.32
N PRO A 32 12.85 -8.18 12.60
CA PRO A 32 13.00 -6.92 13.32
C PRO A 32 14.44 -6.37 13.23
N GLN A 33 14.57 -5.13 12.80
CA GLN A 33 15.85 -4.44 12.66
C GLN A 33 15.68 -2.92 12.55
N SER A 34 16.79 -2.19 12.60
CA SER A 34 16.85 -0.76 12.29
C SER A 34 17.41 -0.54 10.88
N TYR A 35 16.83 0.40 10.16
CA TYR A 35 17.27 0.84 8.84
C TYR A 35 17.86 2.24 8.98
N GLU A 36 19.15 2.37 8.69
CA GLU A 36 19.92 3.61 8.83
C GLU A 36 20.47 4.00 7.45
N ASP A 37 19.61 4.57 6.60
CA ASP A 37 20.06 5.08 5.31
C ASP A 37 20.56 6.52 5.47
N PRO A 38 21.76 6.87 4.91
CA PRO A 38 22.36 8.18 5.08
C PRO A 38 21.46 9.32 4.55
N GLY A 39 21.07 10.23 5.43
CA GLY A 39 20.21 11.38 5.08
C GLY A 39 18.72 11.14 5.25
N GLU A 40 18.31 9.93 5.62
CA GLU A 40 16.92 9.56 5.86
C GLU A 40 16.61 9.45 7.36
N THR A 41 15.33 9.42 7.70
CA THR A 41 14.88 9.10 9.06
C THR A 41 15.10 7.61 9.32
N MET A 42 15.79 7.29 10.42
CA MET A 42 15.94 5.90 10.87
C MET A 42 14.57 5.26 11.11
N LEU A 43 14.28 4.19 10.39
CA LEU A 43 13.10 3.36 10.59
C LEU A 43 13.45 2.12 11.42
N VAL A 44 12.56 1.73 12.33
CA VAL A 44 12.75 0.55 13.18
C VAL A 44 11.58 -0.40 12.99
N LYS A 45 11.85 -1.57 12.43
CA LYS A 45 10.91 -2.68 12.37
C LYS A 45 10.91 -3.41 13.72
N THR A 46 9.77 -3.48 14.37
CA THR A 46 9.64 -4.01 15.74
C THR A 46 9.17 -5.45 15.78
N ALA A 47 8.48 -5.92 14.73
CA ALA A 47 8.06 -7.31 14.57
C ALA A 47 8.32 -7.83 13.17
N GLY A 48 8.55 -9.13 13.03
CA GLY A 48 8.67 -9.80 11.73
C GLY A 48 7.31 -10.18 11.15
N PRO A 49 7.26 -10.68 9.91
CA PRO A 49 6.02 -11.06 9.26
C PRO A 49 5.39 -12.28 9.95
N ALA A 50 4.05 -12.33 9.97
CA ALA A 50 3.30 -13.49 10.49
C ALA A 50 3.52 -14.76 9.66
N ILE A 51 3.83 -14.58 8.37
CA ILE A 51 4.16 -15.67 7.43
C ILE A 51 5.39 -15.25 6.65
N GLN A 52 6.40 -16.12 6.59
CA GLN A 52 7.63 -15.83 5.88
C GLN A 52 7.43 -15.76 4.37
N ARG A 53 8.26 -15.00 3.66
CA ARG A 53 8.19 -14.81 2.20
C ARG A 53 8.12 -16.12 1.41
N HIS A 54 8.85 -17.15 1.84
CA HIS A 54 8.86 -18.45 1.16
C HIS A 54 7.62 -19.33 1.43
N ASP A 55 6.81 -18.96 2.44
CA ASP A 55 5.60 -19.71 2.82
C ASP A 55 4.29 -19.06 2.34
N ILE A 56 4.33 -17.82 1.81
CA ILE A 56 3.12 -17.13 1.33
C ILE A 56 2.50 -17.77 0.09
N GLY A 57 3.22 -18.69 -0.56
CA GLY A 57 2.82 -19.30 -1.83
C GLY A 57 3.06 -18.39 -3.04
N ARG A 58 2.44 -18.74 -4.16
CA ARG A 58 2.59 -17.96 -5.40
C ARG A 58 1.89 -16.61 -5.27
N ILE A 59 2.58 -15.54 -5.71
CA ILE A 59 2.02 -14.21 -5.92
C ILE A 59 1.99 -13.95 -7.43
N ASP A 60 0.89 -13.40 -7.93
CA ASP A 60 0.72 -13.04 -9.34
C ASP A 60 1.11 -11.59 -9.62
N VAL A 61 0.88 -10.67 -8.66
CA VAL A 61 1.10 -9.22 -8.82
C VAL A 61 1.46 -8.58 -7.48
N VAL A 62 2.41 -7.66 -7.51
CA VAL A 62 2.70 -6.75 -6.38
C VAL A 62 2.02 -5.41 -6.63
N LEU A 63 1.32 -4.89 -5.64
CA LEU A 63 0.83 -3.51 -5.57
C LEU A 63 1.76 -2.75 -4.62
N LEU A 64 2.71 -2.00 -5.16
CA LEU A 64 3.69 -1.25 -4.40
C LEU A 64 3.32 0.23 -4.39
N SER A 65 2.93 0.76 -3.25
CA SER A 65 2.54 2.17 -3.15
C SER A 65 3.69 3.12 -3.45
N HIS A 66 4.89 2.81 -2.97
CA HIS A 66 6.16 3.48 -3.27
C HIS A 66 7.33 2.61 -2.80
N HIS A 67 8.55 2.96 -3.24
CA HIS A 67 9.75 2.14 -3.01
C HIS A 67 10.76 2.78 -2.05
N ALA A 68 10.61 4.07 -1.78
CA ALA A 68 11.63 4.86 -1.07
C ALA A 68 11.77 4.46 0.41
N HIS A 69 10.73 3.96 1.06
CA HIS A 69 10.73 3.66 2.48
C HIS A 69 10.74 2.16 2.77
N LYS A 70 11.55 1.76 3.77
CA LYS A 70 11.71 0.34 4.16
C LYS A 70 10.47 -0.26 4.81
N ASP A 71 9.58 0.56 5.32
CA ASP A 71 8.29 0.11 5.86
C ASP A 71 7.24 -0.19 4.78
N ASN A 72 7.55 0.09 3.50
CA ASN A 72 6.73 -0.31 2.35
C ASN A 72 7.48 -1.28 1.42
N LEU A 73 8.83 -1.21 1.37
CA LEU A 73 9.66 -2.14 0.61
C LEU A 73 10.98 -2.40 1.34
N ASP A 74 11.03 -3.46 2.15
CA ASP A 74 12.26 -3.87 2.82
C ASP A 74 13.16 -4.75 1.91
N TYR A 75 14.29 -5.24 2.43
CA TYR A 75 15.24 -6.00 1.62
C TYR A 75 14.67 -7.32 1.09
N GLU A 76 13.95 -8.07 1.92
CA GLU A 76 13.27 -9.32 1.51
C GLU A 76 12.13 -9.04 0.52
N GLY A 77 11.43 -7.91 0.67
CA GLY A 77 10.42 -7.43 -0.28
C GLY A 77 11.03 -7.09 -1.64
N LEU A 78 12.20 -6.43 -1.65
CA LEU A 78 12.95 -6.15 -2.86
C LEU A 78 13.41 -7.44 -3.56
N GLU A 79 13.84 -8.47 -2.80
CA GLU A 79 14.16 -9.78 -3.36
C GLU A 79 12.92 -10.46 -3.99
N LEU A 80 11.73 -10.27 -3.41
CA LEU A 80 10.49 -10.78 -4.00
C LEU A 80 10.24 -10.12 -5.38
N ILE A 81 10.34 -8.81 -5.48
CA ILE A 81 10.17 -8.07 -6.75
C ILE A 81 11.24 -8.50 -7.77
N ALA A 82 12.48 -8.69 -7.33
CA ALA A 82 13.60 -9.11 -8.19
C ALA A 82 13.41 -10.50 -8.83
N THR A 83 12.45 -11.31 -8.35
CA THR A 83 12.08 -12.58 -9.02
C THR A 83 11.37 -12.37 -10.36
N GLY A 84 11.02 -11.13 -10.72
CA GLY A 84 10.33 -10.78 -11.98
C GLY A 84 8.81 -10.83 -11.88
N ILE A 85 8.23 -10.86 -10.69
CA ILE A 85 6.78 -10.73 -10.48
C ILE A 85 6.34 -9.35 -10.98
N PRO A 86 5.28 -9.27 -11.82
CA PRO A 86 4.71 -7.98 -12.23
C PRO A 86 4.41 -7.11 -11.00
N THR A 87 4.98 -5.91 -10.97
CA THR A 87 4.83 -4.96 -9.87
C THR A 87 4.26 -3.67 -10.41
N LEU A 88 3.08 -3.27 -9.95
CA LEU A 88 2.48 -1.98 -10.28
C LEU A 88 2.89 -0.97 -9.22
N SER A 89 3.39 0.18 -9.63
CA SER A 89 3.90 1.21 -8.73
C SER A 89 3.93 2.59 -9.39
N THR A 90 4.58 3.56 -8.73
CA THR A 90 4.84 4.90 -9.29
C THR A 90 5.83 4.86 -10.46
N ARG A 91 5.86 5.93 -11.27
CA ARG A 91 6.88 6.10 -12.33
C ARG A 91 8.28 6.18 -11.75
N GLU A 92 8.43 6.81 -10.60
CA GLU A 92 9.69 6.91 -9.89
C GLU A 92 10.21 5.50 -9.52
N ALA A 93 9.38 4.67 -8.88
CA ALA A 93 9.74 3.29 -8.56
C ALA A 93 10.15 2.48 -9.80
N ALA A 94 9.44 2.63 -10.92
CA ALA A 94 9.77 1.93 -12.17
C ALA A 94 11.10 2.39 -12.77
N SER A 95 11.54 3.62 -12.50
CA SER A 95 12.82 4.15 -12.97
C SER A 95 14.00 3.75 -12.10
N GLU A 96 13.78 3.48 -10.81
CA GLU A 96 14.84 3.24 -9.82
C GLU A 96 15.02 1.76 -9.44
N LEU A 97 13.95 0.95 -9.51
CA LEU A 97 14.03 -0.47 -9.20
C LEU A 97 14.53 -1.28 -10.39
N PHE A 98 15.71 -1.88 -10.23
CA PHE A 98 16.36 -2.71 -11.26
C PHE A 98 16.09 -4.20 -11.04
N GLY A 99 15.99 -4.95 -12.15
CA GLY A 99 15.91 -6.41 -12.14
C GLY A 99 14.53 -7.01 -11.98
N GLY A 100 13.48 -6.18 -11.84
CA GLY A 100 12.08 -6.60 -11.74
C GLY A 100 11.24 -6.20 -12.95
N SER A 101 9.98 -6.65 -12.98
CA SER A 101 8.96 -6.21 -13.93
C SER A 101 8.12 -5.10 -13.29
N VAL A 102 8.74 -3.93 -12.99
CA VAL A 102 8.03 -2.81 -12.39
C VAL A 102 7.39 -1.95 -13.49
N ILE A 103 6.08 -1.78 -13.39
CA ILE A 103 5.24 -1.02 -14.30
C ILE A 103 4.83 0.25 -13.56
N GLY A 104 5.38 1.38 -13.99
CA GLY A 104 5.05 2.69 -13.43
C GLY A 104 3.74 3.21 -14.01
N LEU A 105 2.84 3.66 -13.15
CA LEU A 105 1.55 4.22 -13.52
C LEU A 105 1.43 5.65 -12.99
N ASP A 106 0.94 6.55 -13.82
CA ASP A 106 0.49 7.87 -13.39
C ASP A 106 -0.89 7.78 -12.71
N SER A 107 -1.24 8.76 -11.89
CA SER A 107 -2.59 8.83 -11.30
C SER A 107 -3.67 8.74 -12.38
N TRP A 108 -4.63 7.85 -12.15
CA TRP A 108 -5.76 7.51 -13.04
C TRP A 108 -5.38 6.67 -14.28
N GLU A 109 -4.13 6.27 -14.43
CA GLU A 109 -3.73 5.30 -15.44
C GLU A 109 -4.13 3.88 -15.03
N THR A 110 -4.50 3.05 -16.01
CA THR A 110 -4.99 1.70 -15.79
C THR A 110 -4.03 0.65 -16.32
N HIS A 111 -4.03 -0.51 -15.69
CA HIS A 111 -3.33 -1.70 -16.16
C HIS A 111 -4.26 -2.91 -16.13
N GLU A 112 -4.34 -3.63 -17.27
CA GLU A 112 -5.21 -4.78 -17.43
C GLU A 112 -4.49 -6.10 -17.10
N LEU A 113 -5.10 -6.91 -16.25
CA LEU A 113 -4.57 -8.17 -15.74
C LEU A 113 -5.54 -9.34 -15.92
N GLY A 114 -5.89 -9.66 -17.18
CA GLY A 114 -6.72 -10.84 -17.48
C GLY A 114 -8.14 -10.72 -16.94
N GLY A 115 -8.81 -9.59 -17.20
CA GLY A 115 -10.17 -9.31 -16.76
C GLY A 115 -10.26 -8.53 -15.44
N ILE A 116 -9.12 -8.17 -14.87
CA ILE A 116 -9.03 -7.25 -13.73
C ILE A 116 -8.43 -5.94 -14.25
N THR A 117 -9.12 -4.84 -14.05
CA THR A 117 -8.59 -3.49 -14.26
C THR A 117 -8.02 -2.97 -12.95
N VAL A 118 -6.73 -2.65 -12.92
CA VAL A 118 -6.10 -1.96 -11.79
C VAL A 118 -5.86 -0.52 -12.19
N THR A 119 -6.47 0.43 -11.47
CA THR A 119 -6.28 1.86 -11.67
C THR A 119 -5.36 2.39 -10.57
N ALA A 120 -4.25 3.04 -10.95
CA ALA A 120 -3.45 3.83 -10.02
C ALA A 120 -4.23 5.09 -9.63
N VAL A 121 -4.33 5.38 -8.34
CA VAL A 121 -5.06 6.54 -7.85
C VAL A 121 -4.17 7.46 -7.03
N PRO A 122 -4.42 8.78 -7.03
CA PRO A 122 -3.56 9.72 -6.32
C PRO A 122 -3.54 9.43 -4.82
N ALA A 123 -2.36 9.54 -4.25
CA ALA A 123 -2.12 9.50 -2.82
C ALA A 123 -1.17 10.63 -2.41
N LEU A 124 -1.21 11.04 -1.15
CA LEU A 124 -0.35 12.08 -0.61
C LEU A 124 0.18 11.64 0.75
N HIS A 125 1.48 11.38 0.82
CA HIS A 125 2.17 10.92 2.01
C HIS A 125 2.51 12.09 2.93
N GLY A 126 1.55 12.49 3.76
CA GLY A 126 1.66 13.62 4.66
C GLY A 126 0.95 14.90 4.17
N PRO A 127 1.37 16.09 4.64
CA PRO A 127 0.77 17.35 4.25
C PRO A 127 1.19 17.78 2.84
N PRO A 128 0.42 18.68 2.18
CA PRO A 128 0.85 19.24 0.89
C PRO A 128 2.26 19.82 0.93
N GLY A 129 3.13 19.40 0.00
CA GLY A 129 4.53 19.79 -0.08
C GLY A 129 5.50 18.79 0.55
N SER A 130 5.01 17.72 1.22
CA SER A 130 5.85 16.64 1.74
C SER A 130 6.44 15.76 0.63
N GLU A 131 5.88 15.75 -0.58
CA GLU A 131 6.28 14.91 -1.70
C GLU A 131 7.77 15.04 -2.06
N ARG A 132 8.36 16.21 -1.76
CA ARG A 132 9.80 16.48 -1.96
C ARG A 132 10.70 15.74 -0.96
N LEU A 133 10.13 15.32 0.17
CA LEU A 133 10.86 14.67 1.26
C LEU A 133 10.59 13.17 1.33
N VAL A 134 9.36 12.76 0.98
CA VAL A 134 8.89 11.37 1.14
C VAL A 134 8.66 10.65 -0.19
N GLY A 135 8.88 11.33 -1.34
CA GLY A 135 8.72 10.76 -2.67
C GLY A 135 7.27 10.70 -3.15
N GLU A 136 7.11 10.14 -4.34
CA GLU A 136 5.82 9.92 -4.99
C GLU A 136 5.16 8.66 -4.45
N VAL A 137 3.86 8.72 -4.15
CA VAL A 137 3.07 7.60 -3.64
C VAL A 137 1.80 7.42 -4.47
N THR A 138 1.36 6.17 -4.64
CA THR A 138 0.12 5.82 -5.31
C THR A 138 -0.75 4.89 -4.47
N GLY A 139 -2.06 5.00 -4.60
CA GLY A 139 -3.01 3.96 -4.21
C GLY A 139 -3.48 3.17 -5.42
N PHE A 140 -4.37 2.21 -5.21
CA PHE A 140 -4.90 1.35 -6.27
C PHE A 140 -6.39 1.13 -6.11
N VAL A 141 -7.13 1.11 -7.23
CA VAL A 141 -8.49 0.59 -7.30
C VAL A 141 -8.50 -0.62 -8.22
N LEU A 142 -9.08 -1.73 -7.75
CA LEU A 142 -9.21 -2.97 -8.49
C LEU A 142 -10.69 -3.20 -8.82
N GLU A 143 -10.98 -3.45 -10.09
CA GLU A 143 -12.29 -3.76 -10.62
C GLU A 143 -12.25 -5.01 -11.48
N ALA A 144 -13.25 -5.89 -11.35
CA ALA A 144 -13.46 -7.05 -12.23
C ALA A 144 -14.95 -7.39 -12.27
N ASP A 145 -15.41 -7.96 -13.39
CA ASP A 145 -16.82 -8.29 -13.59
C ASP A 145 -17.36 -9.26 -12.51
N GLY A 146 -18.38 -8.82 -11.79
CA GLY A 146 -19.05 -9.60 -10.76
C GLY A 146 -18.29 -9.74 -9.43
N GLU A 147 -17.18 -9.04 -9.27
CA GLU A 147 -16.40 -8.95 -8.03
C GLU A 147 -16.59 -7.58 -7.35
N PRO A 148 -16.38 -7.45 -6.03
CA PRO A 148 -16.45 -6.16 -5.34
C PRO A 148 -15.31 -5.25 -5.77
N THR A 149 -15.58 -3.95 -5.97
CA THR A 149 -14.52 -2.96 -6.18
C THR A 149 -13.68 -2.80 -4.90
N VAL A 150 -12.37 -2.91 -5.02
CA VAL A 150 -11.42 -2.82 -3.91
C VAL A 150 -10.56 -1.56 -4.05
N TYR A 151 -10.47 -0.76 -3.00
CA TYR A 151 -9.52 0.34 -2.90
C TYR A 151 -8.41 0.01 -1.91
N VAL A 152 -7.15 0.23 -2.31
CA VAL A 152 -5.94 0.14 -1.47
C VAL A 152 -5.35 1.54 -1.41
N SER A 153 -5.28 2.13 -0.21
CA SER A 153 -4.88 3.55 -0.07
C SER A 153 -3.40 3.82 -0.36
N GLY A 154 -2.51 2.84 -0.14
CA GLY A 154 -1.10 3.14 0.05
C GLY A 154 -0.91 4.13 1.20
N ASP A 155 0.26 4.77 1.27
CA ASP A 155 0.58 5.77 2.28
C ASP A 155 -0.09 7.12 1.95
N ASN A 156 -1.41 7.13 2.01
CA ASN A 156 -2.21 8.34 1.83
C ASN A 156 -2.59 8.96 3.18
N ALA A 157 -2.41 10.27 3.33
CA ALA A 157 -2.88 11.06 4.47
C ALA A 157 -3.99 12.06 4.06
N SER A 158 -4.37 12.10 2.78
CA SER A 158 -5.23 13.14 2.21
C SER A 158 -6.68 12.69 2.07
N ILE A 159 -7.57 13.21 2.90
CA ILE A 159 -9.02 13.02 2.76
C ILE A 159 -9.58 13.65 1.45
N PRO A 160 -9.12 14.85 1.01
CA PRO A 160 -9.55 15.38 -0.28
C PRO A 160 -9.26 14.47 -1.48
N LEU A 161 -8.18 13.67 -1.45
CA LEU A 161 -7.93 12.68 -2.50
C LEU A 161 -8.86 11.48 -2.39
N VAL A 162 -9.22 11.06 -1.18
CA VAL A 162 -10.25 10.01 -0.99
C VAL A 162 -11.60 10.48 -1.53
N GLU A 163 -11.98 11.75 -1.36
CA GLU A 163 -13.19 12.35 -1.94
C GLU A 163 -13.17 12.26 -3.48
N GLN A 164 -12.05 12.60 -4.12
CA GLN A 164 -11.90 12.46 -5.58
C GLN A 164 -11.99 10.99 -6.06
N ILE A 165 -11.43 10.07 -5.28
CA ILE A 165 -11.51 8.64 -5.59
C ILE A 165 -12.96 8.15 -5.49
N ALA A 166 -13.69 8.53 -4.43
CA ALA A 166 -15.10 8.17 -4.25
C ALA A 166 -16.00 8.74 -5.36
N ASP A 167 -15.71 9.97 -5.82
CA ASP A 167 -16.44 10.58 -6.94
C ASP A 167 -16.25 9.78 -8.25
N ARG A 168 -15.07 9.20 -8.46
CA ARG A 168 -14.76 8.42 -9.65
C ARG A 168 -15.17 6.95 -9.55
N PHE A 169 -15.12 6.39 -8.34
CA PHE A 169 -15.47 5.01 -8.02
C PHE A 169 -16.54 4.98 -6.92
N PRO A 170 -17.80 5.24 -7.25
CA PRO A 170 -18.88 5.38 -6.26
C PRO A 170 -19.26 4.05 -5.57
N ASP A 171 -18.83 2.91 -6.12
CA ASP A 171 -19.19 1.58 -5.65
C ASP A 171 -18.03 0.83 -4.99
N VAL A 172 -17.09 1.53 -4.33
CA VAL A 172 -16.02 0.87 -3.55
C VAL A 172 -16.63 0.05 -2.43
N ALA A 173 -16.57 -1.28 -2.56
CA ALA A 173 -17.12 -2.18 -1.57
C ALA A 173 -16.13 -2.54 -0.45
N ILE A 174 -14.84 -2.61 -0.76
CA ILE A 174 -13.78 -2.97 0.17
C ILE A 174 -12.73 -1.85 0.18
N ALA A 175 -12.45 -1.28 1.35
CA ALA A 175 -11.38 -0.29 1.54
C ALA A 175 -10.27 -0.88 2.41
N ILE A 176 -9.07 -0.97 1.86
CA ILE A 176 -7.83 -1.36 2.56
C ILE A 176 -7.06 -0.07 2.81
N LEU A 177 -7.05 0.39 4.07
CA LEU A 177 -6.57 1.71 4.47
C LEU A 177 -5.29 1.59 5.31
N PHE A 178 -4.23 2.30 4.93
CA PHE A 178 -3.01 2.40 5.70
C PHE A 178 -3.20 3.51 6.75
N ALA A 179 -3.34 3.11 8.02
CA ALA A 179 -3.94 3.95 9.05
C ALA A 179 -3.16 4.00 10.38
N GLY A 180 -1.82 3.84 10.33
CA GLY A 180 -0.95 3.90 11.50
C GLY A 180 -0.61 5.32 11.98
N ALA A 181 -1.10 6.35 11.30
CA ALA A 181 -0.74 7.73 11.59
C ALA A 181 0.79 7.89 11.75
N ALA A 182 1.55 7.39 10.77
CA ALA A 182 3.00 7.40 10.77
C ALA A 182 3.55 8.81 11.02
N ARG A 183 4.59 8.92 11.83
CA ARG A 183 5.21 10.20 12.19
C ARG A 183 6.72 10.09 12.17
N VAL A 184 7.35 11.10 11.61
CA VAL A 184 8.81 11.20 11.55
C VAL A 184 9.27 12.56 12.05
N PRO A 185 10.49 12.69 12.59
CA PRO A 185 11.05 13.98 12.97
C PRO A 185 11.07 14.96 11.79
N GLY A 186 10.71 16.23 12.06
CA GLY A 186 10.76 17.28 11.04
C GLY A 186 9.46 17.51 10.26
N ILE A 187 8.47 16.60 10.37
CA ILE A 187 7.13 16.78 9.79
C ILE A 187 6.09 16.75 10.90
N ASP A 188 5.49 17.92 11.19
CA ASP A 188 4.47 18.07 12.25
C ASP A 188 3.05 17.68 11.73
N ALA A 189 2.96 16.49 11.13
CA ALA A 189 1.70 15.93 10.64
C ALA A 189 1.81 14.39 10.59
N ALA A 190 0.67 13.72 10.49
CA ALA A 190 0.65 12.30 10.15
C ALA A 190 0.97 12.11 8.66
N LEU A 191 1.75 11.08 8.35
CA LEU A 191 2.15 10.74 6.98
C LEU A 191 1.19 9.74 6.33
N THR A 192 0.41 9.00 7.13
CA THR A 192 -0.67 8.11 6.69
C THR A 192 -1.96 8.52 7.40
N LEU A 193 -3.11 7.94 7.01
CA LEU A 193 -4.37 8.21 7.69
C LEU A 193 -4.25 7.97 9.19
N THR A 194 -4.87 8.87 9.98
CA THR A 194 -5.19 8.59 11.38
C THR A 194 -6.40 7.66 11.45
N SER A 195 -6.66 7.04 12.60
CA SER A 195 -7.87 6.23 12.82
C SER A 195 -9.16 7.03 12.56
N ARG A 196 -9.15 8.33 12.91
CA ARG A 196 -10.24 9.27 12.61
C ARG A 196 -10.41 9.47 11.10
N ASP A 197 -9.31 9.68 10.38
CA ASP A 197 -9.35 9.90 8.93
C ASP A 197 -9.69 8.60 8.20
N ALA A 198 -9.25 7.45 8.66
CA ALA A 198 -9.64 6.15 8.14
C ALA A 198 -11.16 5.90 8.29
N ALA A 199 -11.74 6.23 9.44
CA ALA A 199 -13.19 6.15 9.63
C ALA A 199 -13.95 7.14 8.72
N ARG A 200 -13.41 8.35 8.51
CA ARG A 200 -13.96 9.33 7.56
C ARG A 200 -13.85 8.82 6.12
N ALA A 201 -12.69 8.29 5.73
CA ALA A 201 -12.47 7.72 4.40
C ALA A 201 -13.45 6.57 4.12
N ALA A 202 -13.65 5.66 5.08
CA ALA A 202 -14.62 4.58 4.99
C ALA A 202 -16.06 5.09 4.73
N THR A 203 -16.44 6.18 5.40
CA THR A 203 -17.75 6.81 5.23
C THR A 203 -17.88 7.47 3.87
N ILE A 204 -16.86 8.19 3.39
CA ILE A 204 -16.82 8.85 2.07
C ILE A 204 -16.95 7.80 0.96
N LEU A 205 -16.17 6.73 1.05
CA LEU A 205 -16.17 5.62 0.08
C LEU A 205 -17.45 4.77 0.14
N THR A 206 -18.27 4.92 1.17
CA THR A 206 -19.42 4.04 1.44
C THR A 206 -19.07 2.55 1.50
N ALA A 207 -17.83 2.24 1.87
CA ALA A 207 -17.29 0.89 1.86
C ALA A 207 -18.03 -0.01 2.87
N THR A 208 -18.42 -1.20 2.42
CA THR A 208 -19.12 -2.19 3.26
C THR A 208 -18.16 -3.03 4.10
N ALA A 209 -16.91 -3.12 3.68
CA ALA A 209 -15.82 -3.76 4.43
C ALA A 209 -14.61 -2.82 4.46
N VAL A 210 -14.01 -2.67 5.65
CA VAL A 210 -12.83 -1.83 5.86
C VAL A 210 -11.78 -2.63 6.60
N VAL A 211 -10.54 -2.60 6.09
CA VAL A 211 -9.39 -3.25 6.71
C VAL A 211 -8.31 -2.20 6.94
N GLY A 212 -7.89 -2.03 8.19
CA GLY A 212 -6.72 -1.20 8.54
C GLY A 212 -5.43 -2.01 8.37
N LEU A 213 -4.51 -1.50 7.59
CA LEU A 213 -3.13 -1.96 7.46
C LEU A 213 -2.16 -0.86 7.89
N HIS A 214 -0.87 -1.21 7.96
CA HIS A 214 0.20 -0.23 8.24
C HIS A 214 -0.01 0.49 9.57
N THR A 215 -0.39 -0.29 10.59
CA THR A 215 -0.73 0.18 11.95
C THR A 215 0.14 -0.45 13.03
N GLU A 216 0.93 -1.46 12.67
CA GLU A 216 1.74 -2.27 13.59
C GLU A 216 3.09 -2.59 12.97
N ASP A 217 3.99 -3.17 13.76
CA ASP A 217 5.29 -3.72 13.38
C ASP A 217 6.39 -2.67 13.11
N TRP A 218 6.09 -1.37 13.19
CA TRP A 218 7.05 -0.28 12.99
C TRP A 218 6.94 0.78 14.10
N ALA A 219 8.09 1.26 14.59
CA ALA A 219 8.14 2.11 15.78
C ALA A 219 7.59 3.53 15.56
N HIS A 220 7.51 4.02 14.32
CA HIS A 220 7.07 5.36 13.99
C HIS A 220 5.55 5.49 13.81
N PHE A 221 4.80 4.40 13.92
CA PHE A 221 3.34 4.47 13.96
C PHE A 221 2.87 5.01 15.30
N SER A 222 2.00 6.01 15.28
CA SER A 222 1.46 6.63 16.46
C SER A 222 0.08 6.10 16.86
N GLU A 223 -0.56 5.32 15.98
CA GLU A 223 -1.84 4.66 16.22
C GLU A 223 -1.73 3.18 15.84
N SER A 224 -2.43 2.32 16.58
CA SER A 224 -2.44 0.87 16.40
C SER A 224 -3.84 0.35 16.08
N ARG A 225 -3.95 -0.96 15.85
CA ARG A 225 -5.23 -1.66 15.66
C ARG A 225 -6.10 -1.74 16.92
N ALA A 226 -5.50 -1.61 18.09
CA ALA A 226 -6.18 -1.79 19.37
C ALA A 226 -6.93 -0.54 19.82
#